data_42037103dd4f41ffbfec4b97a9913385
#
_entry.id   42037103dd4f41ffbfec4b97a9913385
#
_cell.length_a   1.000
_cell.length_b   1.000
_cell.length_c   1.000
_cell.angle_alpha   90.00
_cell.angle_beta   90.00
_cell.angle_gamma   90.00
#
_symmetry.space_group_name_H-M   'P 1'
#
loop_
_entity.id
_entity.type
_entity.pdbx_description
1 polymer ?
#
loop_
_entity_poly.entity_id
_entity_poly.type
_entity_poly.pdbx_seq_one_letter_code
_entity_poly.pdbx_strand_id
1 'polypeptide(L)'
;MEVKRIRCPKCGVVLDVRNSNGETIKTFRCPRCGVGLQVSFAQDTAEEPTTVYGGKKNQQCRPRLIYGGEEYLLSEGRNVIGRKALSSTATTQIETSDHYMSRQHAVVMVTALADGGMKAVLSGYQNKNEIAVDGQTLEPGDEVRLMDDSRITMGNTTVIYKQ
;
A
#
# COMPACT_ATOMS: atom_id res chain seq x y z
N MET A 1 -39.10 -16.90 -2.77
CA MET A 1 -38.52 -16.15 -1.64
C MET A 1 -37.05 -16.49 -1.51
N GLU A 2 -36.18 -15.52 -1.67
CA GLU A 2 -34.78 -15.71 -1.46
C GLU A 2 -34.40 -15.21 -0.06
N VAL A 3 -33.66 -16.02 0.70
CA VAL A 3 -33.20 -15.66 2.04
C VAL A 3 -31.69 -15.66 2.05
N LYS A 4 -31.11 -14.54 2.41
CA LYS A 4 -29.65 -14.40 2.53
C LYS A 4 -29.25 -14.20 3.99
N ARG A 5 -28.34 -15.05 4.47
CA ARG A 5 -27.80 -14.95 5.82
C ARG A 5 -26.59 -14.04 5.84
N ILE A 6 -26.62 -13.01 6.66
CA ILE A 6 -25.52 -12.05 6.80
C ILE A 6 -25.13 -11.88 8.27
N ARG A 7 -23.89 -11.46 8.49
CA ARG A 7 -23.41 -11.12 9.82
C ARG A 7 -23.23 -9.60 9.92
N CYS A 8 -23.78 -9.00 10.96
CA CYS A 8 -23.57 -7.57 11.20
C CYS A 8 -22.10 -7.27 11.54
N PRO A 9 -21.43 -6.37 10.81
CA PRO A 9 -20.00 -6.08 11.03
C PRO A 9 -19.74 -5.35 12.35
N LYS A 10 -20.74 -4.65 12.88
CA LYS A 10 -20.56 -3.87 14.11
C LYS A 10 -20.77 -4.70 15.38
N CYS A 11 -21.78 -5.55 15.42
CA CYS A 11 -22.13 -6.30 16.64
C CYS A 11 -22.06 -7.83 16.48
N GLY A 12 -21.72 -8.34 15.28
CA GLY A 12 -21.55 -9.75 15.02
C GLY A 12 -22.84 -10.59 14.98
N VAL A 13 -24.01 -9.98 15.17
CA VAL A 13 -25.28 -10.73 15.11
C VAL A 13 -25.53 -11.27 13.70
N VAL A 14 -26.03 -12.49 13.62
CA VAL A 14 -26.43 -13.13 12.36
C VAL A 14 -27.89 -12.80 12.08
N LEU A 15 -28.17 -12.34 10.86
CA LEU A 15 -29.48 -11.92 10.41
C LEU A 15 -29.86 -12.67 9.13
N ASP A 16 -31.08 -13.19 9.08
CA ASP A 16 -31.64 -13.77 7.87
C ASP A 16 -32.52 -12.72 7.17
N VAL A 17 -32.04 -12.22 6.05
CA VAL A 17 -32.70 -11.18 5.26
C VAL A 17 -33.50 -11.82 4.14
N ARG A 18 -34.81 -11.60 4.16
CA ARG A 18 -35.74 -12.15 3.14
C ARG A 18 -35.99 -11.11 2.05
N ASN A 19 -35.86 -11.54 0.82
CA ASN A 19 -36.28 -10.75 -0.34
C ASN A 19 -37.70 -11.17 -0.78
N SER A 20 -38.69 -10.41 -0.36
CA SER A 20 -40.10 -10.65 -0.72
C SER A 20 -40.56 -9.85 -1.92
N ASN A 21 -39.82 -8.81 -2.30
CA ASN A 21 -40.24 -7.85 -3.32
C ASN A 21 -39.45 -7.95 -4.62
N GLY A 22 -38.47 -8.89 -4.74
CA GLY A 22 -37.62 -9.03 -5.92
C GLY A 22 -36.62 -7.88 -6.09
N GLU A 23 -36.31 -7.18 -5.02
CA GLU A 23 -35.36 -6.08 -5.04
C GLU A 23 -33.92 -6.60 -5.21
N THR A 24 -33.16 -5.97 -6.08
CA THR A 24 -31.75 -6.32 -6.31
C THR A 24 -30.87 -5.95 -5.11
N ILE A 25 -31.27 -4.93 -4.38
CA ILE A 25 -30.54 -4.43 -3.20
C ILE A 25 -31.57 -4.08 -2.11
N LYS A 26 -31.33 -4.59 -0.91
CA LYS A 26 -32.16 -4.29 0.26
C LYS A 26 -31.35 -3.59 1.32
N THR A 27 -31.82 -2.41 1.75
CA THR A 27 -31.20 -1.62 2.81
C THR A 27 -32.07 -1.65 4.06
N PHE A 28 -31.47 -1.94 5.21
CA PHE A 28 -32.18 -1.96 6.49
C PHE A 28 -31.21 -1.65 7.64
N ARG A 29 -31.73 -1.48 8.82
CA ARG A 29 -30.93 -1.25 10.02
C ARG A 29 -30.82 -2.50 10.87
N CYS A 30 -29.62 -2.76 11.39
CA CYS A 30 -29.41 -3.87 12.31
C CYS A 30 -30.32 -3.70 13.56
N PRO A 31 -31.16 -4.69 13.89
CA PRO A 31 -32.07 -4.57 15.02
C PRO A 31 -31.36 -4.54 16.37
N ARG A 32 -30.11 -4.97 16.43
CA ARG A 32 -29.32 -5.01 17.67
C ARG A 32 -28.51 -3.74 17.92
N CYS A 33 -27.88 -3.16 16.90
CA CYS A 33 -26.99 -2.00 17.07
C CYS A 33 -27.36 -0.77 16.24
N GLY A 34 -28.41 -0.85 15.41
CA GLY A 34 -28.90 0.26 14.61
C GLY A 34 -28.06 0.68 13.42
N VAL A 35 -26.95 -0.03 13.14
CA VAL A 35 -26.10 0.30 11.97
C VAL A 35 -26.87 0.00 10.67
N GLY A 36 -26.71 0.86 9.67
CA GLY A 36 -27.25 0.63 8.32
C GLY A 36 -26.55 -0.54 7.65
N LEU A 37 -27.33 -1.47 7.11
CA LEU A 37 -26.86 -2.65 6.39
C LEU A 37 -27.48 -2.67 5.00
N GLN A 38 -26.73 -3.13 4.02
CA GLN A 38 -27.17 -3.29 2.65
C GLN A 38 -26.85 -4.71 2.18
N VAL A 39 -27.84 -5.38 1.60
CA VAL A 39 -27.71 -6.74 1.08
C VAL A 39 -28.10 -6.76 -0.39
N SER A 40 -27.21 -7.29 -1.22
CA SER A 40 -27.48 -7.50 -2.64
C SER A 40 -28.05 -8.91 -2.87
N PHE A 41 -29.12 -8.99 -3.64
CA PHE A 41 -29.75 -10.21 -4.11
C PHE A 41 -29.60 -10.42 -5.62
N ALA A 42 -28.67 -9.71 -6.26
CA ALA A 42 -28.36 -9.96 -7.67
C ALA A 42 -27.94 -11.42 -7.87
N GLN A 43 -28.50 -12.09 -8.88
CA GLN A 43 -28.10 -13.45 -9.21
C GLN A 43 -26.65 -13.46 -9.66
N ASP A 44 -25.79 -14.01 -8.84
CA ASP A 44 -24.37 -14.14 -9.14
C ASP A 44 -24.14 -15.34 -10.05
N THR A 45 -23.68 -15.07 -11.25
CA THR A 45 -22.79 -15.98 -11.95
C THR A 45 -21.45 -15.91 -11.27
N ALA A 46 -21.21 -16.86 -10.34
CA ALA A 46 -19.91 -17.31 -9.85
C ALA A 46 -18.79 -16.23 -9.70
N GLU A 47 -19.00 -15.19 -8.86
CA GLU A 47 -17.91 -14.45 -8.26
C GLU A 47 -18.24 -14.21 -6.79
N GLU A 48 -17.25 -14.42 -5.93
CA GLU A 48 -17.43 -14.28 -4.49
C GLU A 48 -17.94 -12.87 -4.14
N PRO A 49 -18.89 -12.74 -3.20
CA PRO A 49 -19.37 -11.43 -2.80
C PRO A 49 -18.26 -10.66 -2.14
N THR A 50 -17.65 -9.78 -2.87
CA THR A 50 -16.82 -8.75 -2.29
C THR A 50 -17.74 -7.82 -1.53
N THR A 51 -17.80 -7.97 -0.24
CA THR A 51 -18.56 -7.08 0.63
C THR A 51 -17.86 -5.73 0.64
N VAL A 52 -18.24 -4.84 -0.27
CA VAL A 52 -17.75 -3.47 -0.28
C VAL A 52 -18.50 -2.72 0.82
N TYR A 53 -17.92 -2.69 2.01
CA TYR A 53 -18.29 -1.67 2.98
C TYR A 53 -17.67 -0.34 2.54
N GLY A 54 -18.46 0.68 2.43
CA GLY A 54 -18.00 2.06 2.32
C GLY A 54 -17.31 2.49 3.61
N GLY A 55 -16.28 1.80 3.96
CA GLY A 55 -15.32 2.14 4.98
C GLY A 55 -13.97 1.98 4.35
N LYS A 56 -13.23 3.08 4.29
CA LYS A 56 -11.82 3.17 3.93
C LYS A 56 -11.36 1.98 3.09
N LYS A 57 -11.17 2.20 1.79
CA LYS A 57 -10.35 1.30 0.99
C LYS A 57 -9.29 0.76 1.92
N ASN A 58 -9.22 -0.55 2.11
CA ASN A 58 -7.98 -1.16 2.52
C ASN A 58 -6.99 -0.68 1.47
N GLN A 59 -6.38 0.47 1.73
CA GLN A 59 -5.13 0.78 1.13
C GLN A 59 -4.25 -0.36 1.63
N GLN A 60 -4.14 -1.40 0.81
CA GLN A 60 -3.01 -2.28 0.94
C GLN A 60 -1.85 -1.33 1.14
N CYS A 61 -1.23 -1.39 2.33
CA CYS A 61 -0.08 -0.57 2.63
C CYS A 61 0.99 -0.93 1.60
N ARG A 62 0.94 -0.24 0.46
CA ARG A 62 1.95 -0.41 -0.58
C ARG A 62 3.14 0.44 -0.19
N PRO A 63 4.31 -0.17 -0.07
CA PRO A 63 5.54 0.57 0.14
C PRO A 63 5.69 1.64 -0.94
N ARG A 64 5.94 2.86 -0.53
CA ARG A 64 6.13 3.99 -1.44
C ARG A 64 7.14 4.99 -0.89
N LEU A 65 7.71 5.76 -1.78
CA LEU A 65 8.56 6.89 -1.45
C LEU A 65 7.81 8.17 -1.76
N ILE A 66 7.98 9.19 -0.93
CA ILE A 66 7.37 10.51 -1.11
C ILE A 66 8.47 11.55 -1.25
N TYR A 67 8.41 12.32 -2.31
CA TYR A 67 9.31 13.44 -2.56
C TYR A 67 8.57 14.57 -3.30
N GLY A 68 8.65 15.79 -2.77
CA GLY A 68 8.06 16.97 -3.41
C GLY A 68 6.55 16.92 -3.64
N GLY A 69 5.82 16.15 -2.82
CA GLY A 69 4.38 15.91 -2.98
C GLY A 69 4.02 14.79 -3.96
N GLU A 70 5.00 14.19 -4.62
CA GLU A 70 4.83 13.05 -5.52
C GLU A 70 5.04 11.74 -4.76
N GLU A 71 4.25 10.73 -5.09
CA GLU A 71 4.36 9.39 -4.56
C GLU A 71 4.95 8.43 -5.60
N TYR A 72 5.96 7.69 -5.20
CA TYR A 72 6.64 6.70 -6.03
C TYR A 72 6.40 5.31 -5.45
N LEU A 73 5.52 4.54 -6.08
CA LEU A 73 5.19 3.20 -5.62
C LEU A 73 6.36 2.23 -5.83
N LEU A 74 6.61 1.40 -4.82
CA LEU A 74 7.57 0.32 -4.89
C LEU A 74 6.85 -1.00 -5.21
N SER A 75 7.47 -1.81 -6.06
CA SER A 75 6.98 -3.15 -6.39
C SER A 75 7.59 -4.19 -5.45
N GLU A 76 6.95 -5.35 -5.31
CA GLU A 76 7.56 -6.50 -4.67
C GLU A 76 8.81 -6.92 -5.45
N GLY A 77 9.87 -7.23 -4.70
CA GLY A 77 11.18 -7.56 -5.25
C GLY A 77 12.15 -6.38 -5.23
N ARG A 78 13.04 -6.36 -6.19
CA ARG A 78 14.13 -5.38 -6.29
C ARG A 78 13.67 -4.08 -6.94
N ASN A 79 13.80 -2.97 -6.23
CA ASN A 79 13.56 -1.63 -6.75
C ASN A 79 14.87 -0.84 -6.75
N VAL A 80 15.32 -0.43 -7.92
CA VAL A 80 16.49 0.46 -8.05
C VAL A 80 16.00 1.90 -8.05
N ILE A 81 16.47 2.68 -7.09
CA ILE A 81 16.06 4.06 -6.88
C ILE A 81 17.17 4.99 -7.33
N GLY A 82 16.85 5.97 -8.10
CA GLY A 82 17.80 6.93 -8.59
C GLY A 82 17.14 8.18 -9.16
N ARG A 83 17.99 9.12 -9.55
CA ARG A 83 17.57 10.36 -10.18
C ARG A 83 16.99 10.11 -11.58
N LYS A 84 15.87 10.73 -11.88
CA LYS A 84 15.26 10.69 -13.21
C LYS A 84 16.19 11.29 -14.26
N ALA A 85 16.52 10.52 -15.28
CA ALA A 85 17.30 10.95 -16.43
C ALA A 85 16.98 10.06 -17.64
N LEU A 86 17.22 10.57 -18.84
CA LEU A 86 17.00 9.81 -20.08
C LEU A 86 17.81 8.52 -20.14
N SER A 87 19.01 8.52 -19.56
CA SER A 87 19.90 7.37 -19.49
C SER A 87 19.79 6.57 -18.19
N SER A 88 18.82 6.87 -17.34
CA SER A 88 18.60 6.12 -16.10
C SER A 88 17.93 4.78 -16.37
N THR A 89 18.46 3.72 -15.76
CA THR A 89 17.87 2.38 -15.74
C THR A 89 17.21 2.06 -14.40
N ALA A 90 17.08 3.04 -13.51
CA ALA A 90 16.39 2.89 -12.25
C ALA A 90 14.91 2.55 -12.47
N THR A 91 14.38 1.61 -11.68
CA THR A 91 12.96 1.24 -11.72
C THR A 91 12.08 2.29 -11.07
N THR A 92 12.61 2.99 -10.07
CA THR A 92 11.96 4.12 -9.40
C THR A 92 12.82 5.36 -9.60
N GLN A 93 12.37 6.24 -10.47
CA GLN A 93 13.10 7.45 -10.82
C GLN A 93 12.51 8.66 -10.10
N ILE A 94 13.29 9.25 -9.21
CA ILE A 94 12.89 10.44 -8.45
C ILE A 94 13.13 11.68 -9.30
N GLU A 95 12.11 12.48 -9.47
CA GLU A 95 12.18 13.73 -10.21
C GLU A 95 12.80 14.83 -9.35
N THR A 96 14.10 14.96 -9.45
CA THR A 96 14.91 15.95 -8.72
C THR A 96 15.98 16.55 -9.62
N SER A 97 16.32 17.80 -9.37
CA SER A 97 17.45 18.49 -10.02
C SER A 97 18.79 18.24 -9.33
N ASP A 98 18.81 17.39 -8.30
CA ASP A 98 19.99 17.13 -7.49
C ASP A 98 21.00 16.24 -8.25
N HIS A 99 22.11 16.83 -8.67
CA HIS A 99 23.18 16.10 -9.36
C HIS A 99 24.01 15.20 -8.43
N TYR A 100 23.92 15.38 -7.13
CA TYR A 100 24.59 14.52 -6.14
C TYR A 100 23.85 13.19 -5.95
N MET A 101 22.59 13.12 -6.33
CA MET A 101 21.86 11.86 -6.41
C MET A 101 22.20 11.14 -7.72
N SER A 102 22.78 9.95 -7.61
CA SER A 102 23.12 9.12 -8.78
C SER A 102 21.86 8.62 -9.51
N ARG A 103 21.99 8.38 -10.80
CA ARG A 103 20.89 7.78 -11.61
C ARG A 103 20.48 6.38 -11.13
N GLN A 104 21.40 5.68 -10.48
CA GLN A 104 21.19 4.42 -9.77
C GLN A 104 21.88 4.54 -8.42
N HIS A 105 21.16 4.96 -7.40
CA HIS A 105 21.74 5.35 -6.12
C HIS A 105 21.57 4.27 -5.05
N ALA A 106 20.39 3.71 -4.94
CA ALA A 106 20.03 2.75 -3.89
C ALA A 106 19.16 1.63 -4.43
N VAL A 107 19.10 0.53 -3.68
CA VAL A 107 18.18 -0.58 -3.92
C VAL A 107 17.29 -0.75 -2.70
N VAL A 108 15.99 -0.84 -2.92
CA VAL A 108 15.02 -1.27 -1.92
C VAL A 108 14.48 -2.64 -2.30
N MET A 109 14.73 -3.62 -1.48
CA MET A 109 14.17 -4.97 -1.62
C MET A 109 12.86 -5.04 -0.82
N VAL A 110 11.76 -5.25 -1.50
CA VAL A 110 10.43 -5.39 -0.91
C VAL A 110 10.04 -6.86 -0.90
N THR A 111 9.73 -7.38 0.28
CA THR A 111 9.34 -8.78 0.47
C THR A 111 7.97 -8.83 1.14
N ALA A 112 7.05 -9.62 0.58
CA ALA A 112 5.77 -9.91 1.21
C ALA A 112 5.97 -10.83 2.43
N LEU A 113 5.34 -10.48 3.55
CA LEU A 113 5.34 -11.27 4.77
C LEU A 113 4.11 -12.17 4.85
N ALA A 114 4.22 -13.25 5.62
CA ALA A 114 3.13 -14.22 5.79
C ALA A 114 1.88 -13.63 6.45
N ASP A 115 2.00 -12.53 7.20
CA ASP A 115 0.90 -11.81 7.84
C ASP A 115 0.17 -10.82 6.92
N GLY A 116 0.56 -10.74 5.64
CA GLY A 116 0.03 -9.79 4.66
C GLY A 116 0.72 -8.43 4.66
N GLY A 117 1.73 -8.21 5.53
CA GLY A 117 2.57 -7.01 5.53
C GLY A 117 3.68 -7.07 4.49
N MET A 118 4.42 -5.99 4.38
CA MET A 118 5.59 -5.87 3.51
C MET A 118 6.81 -5.47 4.33
N LYS A 119 7.97 -6.04 3.97
CA LYS A 119 9.27 -5.69 4.52
C LYS A 119 10.09 -5.00 3.43
N ALA A 120 10.62 -3.83 3.72
CA ALA A 120 11.51 -3.13 2.81
C ALA A 120 12.90 -2.98 3.43
N VAL A 121 13.92 -3.36 2.69
CA VAL A 121 15.32 -3.25 3.09
C VAL A 121 16.07 -2.39 2.07
N LEU A 122 16.72 -1.34 2.56
CA LEU A 122 17.51 -0.41 1.76
C LEU A 122 18.97 -0.79 1.80
N SER A 123 19.62 -0.77 0.64
CA SER A 123 21.08 -0.90 0.49
C SER A 123 21.59 0.06 -0.57
N GLY A 124 22.89 0.37 -0.52
CA GLY A 124 23.55 1.14 -1.56
C GLY A 124 23.69 0.34 -2.85
N TYR A 125 23.74 1.03 -3.98
CA TYR A 125 23.96 0.43 -5.28
C TYR A 125 25.19 1.10 -5.94
N GLN A 126 25.04 1.74 -7.07
CA GLN A 126 26.13 2.46 -7.75
C GLN A 126 26.19 3.93 -7.31
N ASN A 127 26.08 4.17 -6.03
CA ASN A 127 26.08 5.52 -5.48
C ASN A 127 27.49 6.10 -5.39
N LYS A 128 27.66 7.29 -5.91
CA LYS A 128 28.92 8.08 -5.76
C LYS A 128 28.90 8.89 -4.46
N ASN A 129 27.74 9.23 -3.95
CA ASN A 129 27.55 9.98 -2.73
C ASN A 129 26.85 9.13 -1.68
N GLU A 130 26.95 9.56 -0.45
CA GLU A 130 26.44 8.82 0.71
C GLU A 130 24.91 8.64 0.69
N ILE A 131 24.47 7.57 1.33
CA ILE A 131 23.09 7.32 1.66
C ILE A 131 22.97 7.41 3.17
N ALA A 132 21.97 8.13 3.67
CA ALA A 132 21.64 8.18 5.08
C ALA A 132 20.18 7.81 5.31
N VAL A 133 19.91 7.09 6.38
CA VAL A 133 18.54 6.77 6.82
C VAL A 133 18.37 7.30 8.24
N ASP A 134 17.37 8.18 8.42
CA ASP A 134 17.09 8.84 9.70
C ASP A 134 18.31 9.52 10.33
N GLY A 135 19.18 10.10 9.49
CA GLY A 135 20.39 10.78 9.89
C GLY A 135 21.61 9.87 10.08
N GLN A 136 21.48 8.58 9.87
CA GLN A 136 22.57 7.61 9.98
C GLN A 136 23.08 7.23 8.60
N THR A 137 24.36 7.52 8.34
CA THR A 137 25.02 7.18 7.08
C THR A 137 25.25 5.67 6.95
N LEU A 138 24.96 5.13 5.78
CA LEU A 138 25.23 3.73 5.44
C LEU A 138 26.62 3.55 4.87
N GLU A 139 27.32 2.57 5.38
CA GLU A 139 28.59 2.09 4.81
C GLU A 139 28.33 1.16 3.60
N PRO A 140 29.29 1.00 2.68
CA PRO A 140 29.18 0.03 1.59
C PRO A 140 28.92 -1.38 2.11
N GLY A 141 27.81 -2.01 1.66
CA GLY A 141 27.39 -3.33 2.09
C GLY A 141 26.40 -3.35 3.25
N ASP A 142 26.12 -2.19 3.86
CA ASP A 142 25.10 -2.11 4.90
C ASP A 142 23.69 -2.25 4.33
N GLU A 143 22.84 -2.91 5.09
CA GLU A 143 21.43 -3.06 4.81
C GLU A 143 20.60 -2.53 5.98
N VAL A 144 19.60 -1.71 5.70
CA VAL A 144 18.73 -1.12 6.71
C VAL A 144 17.27 -1.44 6.40
N ARG A 145 16.55 -1.98 7.39
CA ARG A 145 15.11 -2.14 7.29
C ARG A 145 14.44 -0.77 7.41
N LEU A 146 13.63 -0.45 6.40
CA LEU A 146 12.83 0.77 6.41
C LEU A 146 11.57 0.58 7.27
N MET A 147 11.29 1.59 8.06
CA MET A 147 10.07 1.70 8.86
C MET A 147 9.18 2.79 8.28
N ASP A 148 7.91 2.80 8.64
CA ASP A 148 7.01 3.89 8.25
C ASP A 148 7.58 5.24 8.71
N ASP A 149 7.54 6.24 7.83
CA ASP A 149 8.17 7.56 8.03
C ASP A 149 9.71 7.61 8.03
N SER A 150 10.40 6.52 7.68
CA SER A 150 11.86 6.57 7.51
C SER A 150 12.26 7.60 6.46
N ARG A 151 13.25 8.43 6.80
CA ARG A 151 13.82 9.45 5.90
C ARG A 151 15.07 8.93 5.27
N ILE A 152 15.06 8.86 3.94
CA ILE A 152 16.20 8.39 3.15
C ILE A 152 16.81 9.58 2.43
N THR A 153 18.06 9.89 2.75
CA THR A 153 18.81 10.96 2.08
C THR A 153 19.80 10.35 1.10
N MET A 154 19.68 10.72 -0.15
CA MET A 154 20.53 10.29 -1.26
C MET A 154 21.12 11.53 -1.95
N GLY A 155 22.41 11.78 -1.77
CA GLY A 155 22.99 13.05 -2.13
C GLY A 155 22.38 14.19 -1.29
N ASN A 156 21.79 15.18 -1.92
CA ASN A 156 21.02 16.25 -1.25
C ASN A 156 19.50 16.04 -1.29
N THR A 157 19.04 14.91 -1.79
CA THR A 157 17.62 14.60 -1.93
C THR A 157 17.16 13.71 -0.79
N THR A 158 16.16 14.14 -0.05
CA THR A 158 15.54 13.37 1.02
C THR A 158 14.15 12.91 0.61
N VAL A 159 13.90 11.61 0.63
CA VAL A 159 12.60 11.00 0.38
C VAL A 159 12.09 10.34 1.66
N ILE A 160 10.78 10.26 1.80
CA ILE A 160 10.13 9.63 2.97
C ILE A 160 9.55 8.29 2.53
N TYR A 161 9.91 7.23 3.25
CA TYR A 161 9.32 5.91 3.05
C TYR A 161 7.98 5.83 3.80
N LYS A 162 6.96 5.36 3.11
CA LYS A 162 5.63 5.07 3.68
C LYS A 162 5.22 3.63 3.36
N GLN A 163 4.56 3.03 4.32
CA GLN A 163 4.05 1.67 4.23
C GLN A 163 2.58 1.60 4.61
#